data_7efab61f0db12fc780463f45b0b3b6eb
#
_entry.id   7efab61f0db12fc780463f45b0b3b6eb
#
_cell.length_a   1.000
_cell.length_b   1.000
_cell.length_c   1.000
_cell.angle_alpha   90.00
_cell.angle_beta   90.00
_cell.angle_gamma   90.00
#
_symmetry.space_group_name_H-M   'P 1'
#
loop_
_entity.id
_entity.type
_entity.pdbx_description
1 polymer ?
#
loop_
_entity_poly.entity_id
_entity_poly.type
_entity_poly.pdbx_seq_one_letter_code
_entity_poly.pdbx_strand_id
1 'polypeptide(L)'
;MWIPALCYGTGVFLDQLDGTVARTIGSQTEFGARLDMAFDTFGFVAAPLVAVLWGQLPVWYLSLSAARYVFLAGVYWRQRRNRPVFEKPDSDLGKYVAGVQMVFITIALLPVTPTDLVWTVAPFVLAPSLAVFGRDFLAVSGRLPRGSWE
;
A
#
# COMPACT_ATOMS: atom_id res chain seq x y z
N MET A 1 -7.79 1.09 23.99
CA MET A 1 -7.16 0.54 22.79
C MET A 1 -7.04 1.54 21.64
N TRP A 2 -6.93 2.84 21.93
CA TRP A 2 -6.81 3.90 20.92
C TRP A 2 -5.41 4.05 20.33
N ILE A 3 -4.37 3.57 21.04
CA ILE A 3 -2.96 3.82 20.70
C ILE A 3 -2.58 3.42 19.28
N PRO A 4 -2.87 2.21 18.77
CA PRO A 4 -2.48 1.85 17.40
C PRO A 4 -3.22 2.63 16.33
N ALA A 5 -4.51 2.94 16.53
CA ALA A 5 -5.26 3.78 15.61
C ALA A 5 -4.69 5.20 15.54
N LEU A 6 -4.34 5.77 16.69
CA LEU A 6 -3.71 7.10 16.77
C LEU A 6 -2.31 7.09 16.17
N CYS A 7 -1.48 6.10 16.52
CA CYS A 7 -0.13 5.99 15.97
C CYS A 7 -0.14 5.83 14.44
N TYR A 8 -0.96 4.92 13.94
CA TYR A 8 -1.03 4.67 12.50
C TYR A 8 -1.66 5.86 11.76
N GLY A 9 -2.79 6.37 12.25
CA GLY A 9 -3.47 7.53 11.66
C GLY A 9 -2.60 8.80 11.66
N THR A 10 -1.85 9.05 12.74
CA THR A 10 -0.88 10.15 12.79
C THR A 10 0.25 9.93 11.80
N GLY A 11 0.76 8.71 11.68
CA GLY A 11 1.79 8.35 10.69
C GLY A 11 1.33 8.63 9.26
N VAL A 12 0.13 8.17 8.89
CA VAL A 12 -0.48 8.41 7.58
C VAL A 12 -0.68 9.92 7.34
N PHE A 13 -1.13 10.67 8.34
CA PHE A 13 -1.33 12.11 8.23
C PHE A 13 -0.01 12.87 8.03
N LEU A 14 1.03 12.53 8.79
CA LEU A 14 2.35 13.13 8.63
C LEU A 14 2.97 12.83 7.27
N ASP A 15 2.85 11.59 6.78
CA ASP A 15 3.31 11.18 5.45
C ASP A 15 2.64 12.01 4.34
N GLN A 16 1.33 12.25 4.44
CA GLN A 16 0.61 13.12 3.50
C GLN A 16 1.08 14.58 3.55
N LEU A 17 1.39 15.08 4.76
CA LEU A 17 1.93 16.43 4.93
C LEU A 17 3.34 16.54 4.35
N ASP A 18 4.22 15.60 4.66
CA ASP A 18 5.61 15.58 4.17
C ASP A 18 5.66 15.47 2.65
N GLY A 19 4.85 14.61 2.05
CA GLY A 19 4.70 14.50 0.61
C GLY A 19 4.19 15.80 -0.04
N THR A 20 3.33 16.55 0.64
CA THR A 20 2.83 17.86 0.15
C THR A 20 3.90 18.95 0.28
N VAL A 21 4.60 18.98 1.41
CA VAL A 21 5.69 19.93 1.67
C VAL A 21 6.86 19.70 0.71
N ALA A 22 7.28 18.44 0.50
CA ALA A 22 8.35 18.09 -0.42
C ALA A 22 8.06 18.52 -1.86
N ARG A 23 6.81 18.41 -2.30
CA ARG A 23 6.38 18.89 -3.63
C ARG A 23 6.38 20.41 -3.75
N THR A 24 6.17 21.13 -2.65
CA THR A 24 6.08 22.61 -2.65
C THR A 24 7.47 23.25 -2.50
N ILE A 25 8.37 22.64 -1.75
CA ILE A 25 9.71 23.20 -1.42
C ILE A 25 10.82 22.65 -2.32
N GLY A 26 10.59 21.57 -3.07
CA GLY A 26 11.42 21.15 -4.20
C GLY A 26 12.74 20.46 -3.85
N SER A 27 12.93 19.88 -2.66
CA SER A 27 14.14 19.13 -2.33
C SER A 27 13.86 17.74 -1.77
N GLN A 28 13.67 16.76 -2.63
CA GLN A 28 13.70 15.34 -2.23
C GLN A 28 15.14 14.83 -2.27
N THR A 29 15.66 14.37 -1.13
CA THR A 29 16.93 13.64 -1.10
C THR A 29 16.68 12.17 -1.42
N GLU A 30 17.61 11.50 -2.13
CA GLU A 30 17.50 10.05 -2.40
C GLU A 30 17.36 9.22 -1.12
N PHE A 31 18.01 9.65 -0.04
CA PHE A 31 17.93 8.99 1.26
C PHE A 31 16.51 9.12 1.85
N GLY A 32 15.92 10.33 1.79
CA GLY A 32 14.55 10.56 2.23
C GLY A 32 13.55 9.69 1.49
N ALA A 33 13.63 9.63 0.16
CA ALA A 33 12.75 8.81 -0.65
C ALA A 33 12.87 7.30 -0.36
N ARG A 34 14.08 6.80 -0.04
CA ARG A 34 14.28 5.40 0.34
C ARG A 34 13.74 5.10 1.74
N LEU A 35 13.89 6.04 2.66
CA LEU A 35 13.40 5.92 4.03
C LEU A 35 11.86 5.92 4.04
N ASP A 36 11.24 6.83 3.29
CA ASP A 36 9.80 6.93 3.08
C ASP A 36 9.23 5.61 2.53
N MET A 37 9.82 5.07 1.47
CA MET A 37 9.42 3.77 0.92
C MET A 37 9.55 2.61 1.93
N ALA A 38 10.56 2.65 2.81
CA ALA A 38 10.73 1.63 3.85
C ALA A 38 9.66 1.74 4.94
N PHE A 39 9.34 2.95 5.40
CA PHE A 39 8.27 3.19 6.37
C PHE A 39 6.89 2.86 5.81
N ASP A 40 6.61 3.23 4.57
CA ASP A 40 5.41 2.85 3.83
C ASP A 40 5.24 1.33 3.79
N THR A 41 6.31 0.63 3.40
CA THR A 41 6.30 -0.84 3.31
C THR A 41 6.05 -1.47 4.67
N PHE A 42 6.68 -0.94 5.74
CA PHE A 42 6.47 -1.39 7.10
C PHE A 42 5.03 -1.14 7.56
N GLY A 43 4.48 0.05 7.30
CA GLY A 43 3.10 0.41 7.65
C GLY A 43 2.07 -0.48 6.95
N PHE A 44 2.29 -0.83 5.69
CA PHE A 44 1.43 -1.76 4.93
C PHE A 44 1.42 -3.20 5.46
N VAL A 45 2.36 -3.55 6.33
CA VAL A 45 2.42 -4.88 6.97
C VAL A 45 2.04 -4.81 8.43
N ALA A 46 2.64 -3.90 9.19
CA ALA A 46 2.47 -3.83 10.64
C ALA A 46 1.02 -3.51 11.01
N ALA A 47 0.39 -2.54 10.33
CA ALA A 47 -0.95 -2.12 10.67
C ALA A 47 -2.02 -3.18 10.37
N PRO A 48 -2.08 -3.81 9.17
CA PRO A 48 -2.98 -4.95 8.95
C PRO A 48 -2.71 -6.13 9.89
N LEU A 49 -1.44 -6.41 10.20
CA LEU A 49 -1.10 -7.50 11.11
C LEU A 49 -1.64 -7.25 12.51
N VAL A 50 -1.47 -6.03 13.05
CA VAL A 50 -2.04 -5.64 14.34
C VAL A 50 -3.56 -5.73 14.32
N ALA A 51 -4.21 -5.25 13.26
CA ALA A 51 -5.67 -5.31 13.13
C ALA A 51 -6.19 -6.75 13.07
N VAL A 52 -5.47 -7.66 12.41
CA VAL A 52 -5.81 -9.10 12.38
C VAL A 52 -5.59 -9.75 13.74
N LEU A 53 -4.47 -9.49 14.41
CA LEU A 53 -4.17 -10.03 15.74
C LEU A 53 -5.19 -9.60 16.79
N TRP A 54 -5.83 -8.46 16.59
CA TRP A 54 -6.91 -7.96 17.45
C TRP A 54 -8.31 -8.42 17.02
N GLY A 55 -8.41 -9.20 15.95
CA GLY A 55 -9.68 -9.71 15.42
C GLY A 55 -10.53 -8.67 14.70
N GLN A 56 -10.00 -7.48 14.46
CA GLN A 56 -10.69 -6.41 13.71
C GLN A 56 -10.71 -6.68 12.22
N LEU A 57 -9.64 -7.26 11.67
CA LEU A 57 -9.57 -7.66 10.27
C LEU A 57 -9.48 -9.17 10.12
N PRO A 58 -10.07 -9.74 9.06
CA PRO A 58 -9.93 -11.16 8.77
C PRO A 58 -8.51 -11.49 8.29
N VAL A 59 -8.02 -12.70 8.59
CA VAL A 59 -6.66 -13.15 8.24
C VAL A 59 -6.36 -13.04 6.73
N TRP A 60 -7.36 -13.28 5.86
CA TRP A 60 -7.18 -13.18 4.41
C TRP A 60 -6.85 -11.76 3.94
N TYR A 61 -7.11 -10.73 4.75
CA TYR A 61 -6.73 -9.35 4.43
C TYR A 61 -5.21 -9.16 4.37
N LEU A 62 -4.42 -10.02 5.01
CA LEU A 62 -2.96 -10.02 4.91
C LEU A 62 -2.46 -10.37 3.50
N SER A 63 -3.34 -10.84 2.60
CA SER A 63 -3.00 -11.02 1.19
C SER A 63 -2.56 -9.73 0.52
N LEU A 64 -2.99 -8.57 1.02
CA LEU A 64 -2.50 -7.26 0.57
C LEU A 64 -1.00 -7.10 0.84
N SER A 65 -0.58 -7.38 2.07
CA SER A 65 0.82 -7.33 2.48
C SER A 65 1.64 -8.37 1.70
N ALA A 66 1.10 -9.59 1.55
CA ALA A 66 1.73 -10.65 0.75
C ALA A 66 1.88 -10.23 -0.72
N ALA A 67 0.86 -9.63 -1.34
CA ALA A 67 0.91 -9.17 -2.73
C ALA A 67 2.02 -8.15 -2.96
N ARG A 68 2.23 -7.21 -2.02
CA ARG A 68 3.33 -6.24 -2.09
C ARG A 68 4.69 -6.92 -2.08
N TYR A 69 4.92 -7.87 -1.17
CA TYR A 69 6.20 -8.59 -1.12
C TYR A 69 6.42 -9.50 -2.31
N VAL A 70 5.37 -10.17 -2.78
CA VAL A 70 5.43 -10.99 -4.01
C VAL A 70 5.80 -10.12 -5.21
N PHE A 71 5.23 -8.92 -5.30
CA PHE A 71 5.59 -7.95 -6.33
C PHE A 71 7.08 -7.57 -6.26
N LEU A 72 7.56 -7.14 -5.09
CA LEU A 72 8.96 -6.75 -4.88
C LEU A 72 9.92 -7.92 -5.15
N ALA A 73 9.60 -9.11 -4.65
CA ALA A 73 10.38 -10.33 -4.88
C ALA A 73 10.41 -10.70 -6.38
N GLY A 74 9.28 -10.55 -7.08
CA GLY A 74 9.18 -10.79 -8.52
C GLY A 74 10.04 -9.83 -9.33
N VAL A 75 10.04 -8.54 -8.99
CA VAL A 75 10.91 -7.53 -9.62
C VAL A 75 12.38 -7.86 -9.37
N TYR A 76 12.75 -8.13 -8.12
CA TYR A 76 14.12 -8.48 -7.74
C TYR A 76 14.61 -9.75 -8.46
N TRP A 77 13.79 -10.78 -8.54
CA TRP A 77 14.12 -12.02 -9.24
C TRP A 77 14.32 -11.83 -10.75
N ARG A 78 13.50 -10.96 -11.38
CA ARG A 78 13.68 -10.59 -12.79
C ARG A 78 15.01 -9.86 -13.02
N GLN A 79 15.34 -8.89 -12.15
CA GLN A 79 16.62 -8.18 -12.21
C GLN A 79 17.81 -9.12 -12.08
N ARG A 80 17.76 -10.07 -11.13
CA ARG A 80 18.83 -11.08 -10.97
C ARG A 80 18.99 -12.01 -12.17
N ARG A 81 17.93 -12.21 -12.94
CA ARG A 81 17.96 -13.03 -14.17
C ARG A 81 18.22 -12.22 -15.44
N ASN A 82 18.66 -10.98 -15.32
CA ASN A 82 18.87 -10.06 -16.44
C ASN A 82 17.65 -9.96 -17.39
N ARG A 83 16.41 -10.15 -16.85
CA ARG A 83 15.19 -9.96 -17.61
C ARG A 83 14.81 -8.47 -17.58
N PRO A 84 14.30 -7.90 -18.67
CA PRO A 84 13.90 -6.51 -18.68
C PRO A 84 12.82 -6.25 -17.62
N VAL A 85 13.04 -5.20 -16.83
CA VAL A 85 12.07 -4.67 -15.86
C VAL A 85 11.68 -3.30 -16.41
N PHE A 86 10.40 -3.15 -16.74
CA PHE A 86 9.86 -1.90 -17.26
C PHE A 86 9.43 -0.99 -16.12
N GLU A 87 9.36 0.30 -16.38
CA GLU A 87 8.88 1.28 -15.41
C GLU A 87 7.42 0.98 -15.04
N LYS A 88 7.13 1.14 -13.76
CA LYS A 88 5.77 1.02 -13.25
C LYS A 88 4.92 2.14 -13.84
N PRO A 89 3.70 1.85 -14.34
CA PRO A 89 2.79 2.90 -14.77
C PRO A 89 2.54 3.90 -13.63
N ASP A 90 2.79 5.18 -13.88
CA ASP A 90 2.42 6.23 -12.94
C ASP A 90 0.92 6.50 -13.09
N SER A 91 0.12 5.76 -12.33
CA SER A 91 -1.33 5.87 -12.38
C SER A 91 -1.87 6.48 -11.10
N ASP A 92 -2.65 7.54 -11.24
CA ASP A 92 -3.34 8.16 -10.10
C ASP A 92 -4.28 7.16 -9.40
N LEU A 93 -4.83 6.20 -10.13
CA LEU A 93 -5.63 5.12 -9.57
C LEU A 93 -4.88 4.34 -8.47
N GLY A 94 -3.60 4.02 -8.69
CA GLY A 94 -2.77 3.35 -7.67
C GLY A 94 -2.62 4.18 -6.39
N LYS A 95 -2.45 5.49 -6.55
CA LYS A 95 -2.33 6.44 -5.42
C LYS A 95 -3.66 6.53 -4.64
N TYR A 96 -4.79 6.66 -5.35
CA TYR A 96 -6.12 6.69 -4.72
C TYR A 96 -6.44 5.41 -3.96
N VAL A 97 -6.19 4.26 -4.58
CA VAL A 97 -6.44 2.95 -3.95
C VAL A 97 -5.57 2.76 -2.71
N ALA A 98 -4.31 3.17 -2.74
CA ALA A 98 -3.43 3.14 -1.56
C ALA A 98 -3.94 4.07 -0.44
N GLY A 99 -4.37 5.29 -0.79
CA GLY A 99 -4.96 6.24 0.17
C GLY A 99 -6.22 5.68 0.83
N VAL A 100 -7.14 5.12 0.05
CA VAL A 100 -8.36 4.47 0.57
C VAL A 100 -8.00 3.33 1.52
N GLN A 101 -6.98 2.55 1.18
CA GLN A 101 -6.47 1.45 1.99
C GLN A 101 -5.95 1.94 3.35
N MET A 102 -5.14 3.00 3.37
CA MET A 102 -4.60 3.59 4.60
C MET A 102 -5.72 4.12 5.50
N VAL A 103 -6.68 4.83 4.94
CA VAL A 103 -7.85 5.34 5.67
C VAL A 103 -8.68 4.18 6.23
N PHE A 104 -8.94 3.14 5.44
CA PHE A 104 -9.71 1.97 5.88
C PHE A 104 -9.02 1.25 7.04
N ILE A 105 -7.71 1.02 6.99
CA ILE A 105 -6.95 0.38 8.06
C ILE A 105 -6.99 1.25 9.32
N THR A 106 -6.86 2.57 9.19
CA THR A 106 -6.97 3.50 10.32
C THR A 106 -8.33 3.36 11.01
N ILE A 107 -9.41 3.33 10.24
CA ILE A 107 -10.78 3.16 10.76
C ILE A 107 -10.95 1.78 11.40
N ALA A 108 -10.43 0.72 10.78
CA ALA A 108 -10.49 -0.63 11.31
C ALA A 108 -9.74 -0.79 12.64
N LEU A 109 -8.69 0.00 12.87
CA LEU A 109 -7.95 0.01 14.13
C LEU A 109 -8.66 0.81 15.25
N LEU A 110 -9.69 1.60 14.93
CA LEU A 110 -10.44 2.34 15.94
C LEU A 110 -11.28 1.37 16.80
N PRO A 111 -11.21 1.44 18.12
CA PRO A 111 -11.93 0.53 19.01
C PRO A 111 -13.46 0.73 19.01
N VAL A 112 -13.93 1.80 18.36
CA VAL A 112 -15.35 2.12 18.23
C VAL A 112 -15.97 1.53 16.96
N THR A 113 -15.17 1.02 16.04
CA THR A 113 -15.64 0.49 14.75
C THR A 113 -16.16 -0.94 14.95
N PRO A 114 -17.41 -1.23 14.59
CA PRO A 114 -17.96 -2.60 14.68
C PRO A 114 -17.18 -3.54 13.75
N THR A 115 -16.74 -4.67 14.30
CA THR A 115 -15.96 -5.68 13.54
C THR A 115 -16.75 -6.20 12.34
N ASP A 116 -18.05 -6.42 12.48
CA ASP A 116 -18.91 -6.92 11.39
C ASP A 116 -18.93 -5.95 10.20
N LEU A 117 -18.94 -4.65 10.47
CA LEU A 117 -18.87 -3.63 9.42
C LEU A 117 -17.51 -3.69 8.70
N VAL A 118 -16.42 -3.79 9.47
CA VAL A 118 -15.06 -3.89 8.91
C VAL A 118 -14.94 -5.13 8.02
N TRP A 119 -15.43 -6.28 8.48
CA TRP A 119 -15.39 -7.54 7.73
C TRP A 119 -16.22 -7.48 6.45
N THR A 120 -17.36 -6.80 6.48
CA THR A 120 -18.23 -6.61 5.30
C THR A 120 -17.58 -5.70 4.25
N VAL A 121 -16.90 -4.64 4.68
CA VAL A 121 -16.27 -3.64 3.78
C VAL A 121 -14.90 -4.10 3.28
N ALA A 122 -14.17 -4.90 4.07
CA ALA A 122 -12.81 -5.36 3.77
C ALA A 122 -12.62 -5.92 2.34
N PRO A 123 -13.49 -6.81 1.80
CA PRO A 123 -13.30 -7.33 0.43
C PRO A 123 -13.41 -6.26 -0.64
N PHE A 124 -14.27 -5.26 -0.46
CA PHE A 124 -14.47 -4.18 -1.44
C PHE A 124 -13.29 -3.22 -1.48
N VAL A 125 -12.56 -3.07 -0.38
CA VAL A 125 -11.34 -2.26 -0.33
C VAL A 125 -10.13 -3.07 -0.79
N LEU A 126 -10.07 -4.37 -0.46
CA LEU A 126 -8.97 -5.24 -0.83
C LEU A 126 -8.93 -5.56 -2.33
N ALA A 127 -10.08 -5.89 -2.93
CA ALA A 127 -10.14 -6.35 -4.31
C ALA A 127 -9.55 -5.34 -5.32
N PRO A 128 -9.89 -4.03 -5.29
CA PRO A 128 -9.26 -3.05 -6.17
C PRO A 128 -7.74 -2.96 -5.96
N SER A 129 -7.27 -3.06 -4.71
CA SER A 129 -5.84 -3.02 -4.40
C SER A 129 -5.09 -4.19 -5.01
N LEU A 130 -5.62 -5.41 -4.88
CA LEU A 130 -5.02 -6.60 -5.49
C LEU A 130 -5.06 -6.53 -7.02
N ALA A 131 -6.13 -5.99 -7.61
CA ALA A 131 -6.24 -5.79 -9.06
C ALA A 131 -5.17 -4.82 -9.56
N VAL A 132 -4.93 -3.70 -8.86
CA VAL A 132 -3.86 -2.74 -9.18
C VAL A 132 -2.50 -3.40 -9.08
N PHE A 133 -2.20 -4.16 -8.01
CA PHE A 133 -0.93 -4.90 -7.90
C PHE A 133 -0.74 -5.89 -9.04
N GLY A 134 -1.78 -6.64 -9.41
CA GLY A 134 -1.76 -7.56 -10.53
C GLY A 134 -1.47 -6.86 -11.86
N ARG A 135 -2.15 -5.76 -12.14
CA ARG A 135 -1.93 -4.93 -13.32
C ARG A 135 -0.50 -4.41 -13.38
N ASP A 136 -0.03 -3.81 -12.27
CA ASP A 136 1.31 -3.23 -12.19
C ASP A 136 2.40 -4.29 -12.39
N PHE A 137 2.19 -5.50 -11.86
CA PHE A 137 3.11 -6.62 -12.09
C PHE A 137 3.14 -7.07 -13.55
N LEU A 138 2.00 -7.11 -14.22
CA LEU A 138 1.92 -7.44 -15.65
C LEU A 138 2.61 -6.36 -16.50
N ALA A 139 2.44 -5.08 -16.16
CA ALA A 139 3.09 -3.96 -16.83
C ALA A 139 4.63 -4.03 -16.66
N VAL A 140 5.12 -4.15 -15.42
CA VAL A 140 6.56 -4.26 -15.12
C VAL A 140 7.18 -5.51 -15.77
N SER A 141 6.40 -6.57 -15.95
CA SER A 141 6.84 -7.78 -16.63
C SER A 141 6.79 -7.70 -18.16
N GLY A 142 6.30 -6.60 -18.74
CA GLY A 142 6.18 -6.39 -20.18
C GLY A 142 5.11 -7.23 -20.86
N ARG A 143 4.13 -7.73 -20.10
CA ARG A 143 3.00 -8.53 -20.63
C ARG A 143 1.81 -7.68 -21.06
N LEU A 144 1.82 -6.40 -20.72
CA LEU A 144 0.78 -5.45 -21.12
C LEU A 144 1.36 -4.45 -22.13
N PRO A 145 0.63 -4.15 -23.23
CA PRO A 145 1.10 -3.21 -24.24
C PRO A 145 1.24 -1.80 -23.66
N ARG A 146 2.33 -1.10 -24.05
CA ARG A 146 2.55 0.30 -23.73
C ARG A 146 1.45 1.13 -24.39
N GLY A 147 0.74 1.96 -23.65
CA GLY A 147 -0.28 2.90 -24.16
C GLY A 147 -1.73 2.55 -23.81
N SER A 148 -2.00 1.52 -23.03
CA SER A 148 -3.36 1.20 -22.59
C SER A 148 -3.79 1.89 -21.28
N TRP A 149 -3.01 2.89 -20.80
CA TRP A 149 -3.23 3.57 -19.51
C TRP A 149 -3.23 5.11 -19.60
N GLU A 150 -3.05 5.70 -20.79
CA GLU A 150 -3.24 7.14 -21.02
C GLU A 150 -4.70 7.51 -21.10
#